data_9034086461bd7c1eb5add100a0c78238
#
_entry.id   9034086461bd7c1eb5add100a0c78238
#
_cell.length_a   1.000
_cell.length_b   1.000
_cell.length_c   1.000
_cell.angle_alpha   90.00
_cell.angle_beta   90.00
_cell.angle_gamma   90.00
#
_symmetry.space_group_name_H-M   'P 1'
#
loop_
_entity.id
_entity.type
_entity.pdbx_description
1 polymer ?
#
loop_
_entity_poly.entity_id
_entity_poly.type
_entity_poly.pdbx_seq_one_letter_code
_entity_poly.pdbx_strand_id
1 'polypeptide(L)'
;MSLEQSWRKSEILEAYVNQLSYRGELRGLAAASLALFNKQPSGLAADEALILASLVSSPNLPPAALARRACALARAHALPHDCDHVRSLAEQHLASTPAPTKQASAAPHLARRLLKQTGMRVTTTLDARLQTRVESILAEQLRHLRERNARDAAAVVLDNASGAVLAWVGAAGPESTAPAVDGVIAARQAGSTLKPFLYGLAFEKRYLTAASLLEDSPINLETASGLYIPQNYDRDFKGVISARTALASSLNVPAVRTLVLAGVEAFRARLFDLGYTGISQDGEYYGY
;
A
#
# COMPACT_ATOMS: atom_id res chain seq x y z
N MET A 1 -42.63 0.15 9.54
CA MET A 1 -42.05 -1.13 10.00
C MET A 1 -41.15 -0.84 11.19
N SER A 2 -41.39 -1.51 12.33
CA SER A 2 -40.52 -1.36 13.50
C SER A 2 -39.24 -2.15 13.30
N LEU A 3 -38.07 -1.58 13.60
CA LEU A 3 -36.78 -2.28 13.53
C LEU A 3 -36.78 -3.56 14.39
N GLU A 4 -37.49 -3.55 15.48
CA GLU A 4 -37.62 -4.68 16.41
C GLU A 4 -38.29 -5.92 15.80
N GLN A 5 -38.93 -5.80 14.64
CA GLN A 5 -39.49 -6.96 13.92
C GLN A 5 -38.43 -7.77 13.18
N SER A 6 -37.30 -7.15 12.85
CA SER A 6 -36.24 -7.76 12.03
C SER A 6 -34.90 -7.86 12.75
N TRP A 7 -34.69 -7.08 13.81
CA TRP A 7 -33.43 -6.97 14.52
C TRP A 7 -33.60 -7.22 16.01
N ARG A 8 -32.65 -7.88 16.62
CA ARG A 8 -32.58 -8.01 18.08
C ARG A 8 -32.18 -6.68 18.72
N LYS A 9 -32.62 -6.43 19.95
CA LYS A 9 -32.27 -5.21 20.69
C LYS A 9 -30.74 -4.94 20.75
N SER A 10 -29.94 -5.99 20.88
CA SER A 10 -28.46 -5.89 20.85
C SER A 10 -27.93 -5.40 19.52
N GLU A 11 -28.50 -5.85 18.41
CA GLU A 11 -28.10 -5.43 17.06
C GLU A 11 -28.51 -3.98 16.78
N ILE A 12 -29.69 -3.59 17.27
CA ILE A 12 -30.14 -2.19 17.19
C ILE A 12 -29.23 -1.29 18.01
N LEU A 13 -28.84 -1.70 19.22
CA LEU A 13 -27.94 -0.94 20.08
C LEU A 13 -26.56 -0.81 19.46
N GLU A 14 -26.01 -1.90 18.93
CA GLU A 14 -24.72 -1.90 18.23
C GLU A 14 -24.74 -0.94 17.03
N ALA A 15 -25.77 -1.03 16.19
CA ALA A 15 -25.93 -0.13 15.05
C ALA A 15 -26.05 1.34 15.50
N TYR A 16 -26.78 1.59 16.57
CA TYR A 16 -26.97 2.93 17.13
C TYR A 16 -25.66 3.54 17.62
N VAL A 17 -24.91 2.86 18.50
CA VAL A 17 -23.66 3.39 19.05
C VAL A 17 -22.57 3.56 17.99
N ASN A 18 -22.62 2.79 16.90
CA ASN A 18 -21.71 2.91 15.78
C ASN A 18 -22.03 4.07 14.82
N GLN A 19 -23.21 4.67 14.92
CA GLN A 19 -23.59 5.83 14.10
C GLN A 19 -23.52 7.16 14.83
N LEU A 20 -23.39 7.14 16.16
CA LEU A 20 -23.33 8.35 16.97
C LEU A 20 -22.04 9.14 16.71
N SER A 21 -22.18 10.47 16.79
CA SER A 21 -21.04 11.38 16.87
C SER A 21 -20.66 11.60 18.33
N TYR A 22 -19.39 11.41 18.67
CA TYR A 22 -18.89 11.49 20.04
C TYR A 22 -18.18 12.82 20.33
N ARG A 23 -17.17 13.20 19.57
CA ARG A 23 -16.45 14.47 19.75
C ARG A 23 -15.77 14.87 18.44
N GLY A 24 -15.94 16.12 18.02
CA GLY A 24 -15.43 16.59 16.73
C GLY A 24 -15.98 15.71 15.59
N GLU A 25 -15.08 15.13 14.82
CA GLU A 25 -15.42 14.26 13.68
C GLU A 25 -15.50 12.76 14.04
N LEU A 26 -15.32 12.40 15.33
CA LEU A 26 -15.35 11.01 15.75
C LEU A 26 -16.75 10.44 15.65
N ARG A 27 -16.97 9.52 14.75
CA ARG A 27 -18.22 8.80 14.54
C ARG A 27 -18.07 7.32 14.86
N GLY A 28 -18.95 6.81 15.71
CA GLY A 28 -18.96 5.43 16.18
C GLY A 28 -18.12 5.19 17.43
N LEU A 29 -18.60 4.24 18.25
CA LEU A 29 -18.00 3.91 19.55
C LEU A 29 -16.53 3.45 19.41
N ALA A 30 -16.23 2.64 18.40
CA ALA A 30 -14.87 2.14 18.20
C ALA A 30 -13.90 3.28 17.88
N ALA A 31 -14.28 4.24 17.02
CA ALA A 31 -13.46 5.39 16.70
C ALA A 31 -13.23 6.29 17.93
N ALA A 32 -14.28 6.53 18.72
CA ALA A 32 -14.20 7.33 19.94
C ALA A 32 -13.33 6.65 21.02
N SER A 33 -13.50 5.35 21.24
CA SER A 33 -12.72 4.57 22.19
C SER A 33 -11.22 4.59 21.87
N LEU A 34 -10.89 4.35 20.61
CA LEU A 34 -9.49 4.38 20.14
C LEU A 34 -8.88 5.78 20.20
N ALA A 35 -9.60 6.79 19.73
CA ALA A 35 -9.08 8.14 19.67
C ALA A 35 -8.90 8.78 21.05
N LEU A 36 -9.82 8.52 21.99
CA LEU A 36 -9.82 9.13 23.30
C LEU A 36 -8.99 8.33 24.31
N PHE A 37 -9.05 6.99 24.26
CA PHE A 37 -8.47 6.12 25.29
C PHE A 37 -7.43 5.13 24.77
N ASN A 38 -7.21 5.10 23.46
CA ASN A 38 -6.32 4.12 22.79
C ASN A 38 -6.69 2.66 23.12
N LYS A 39 -7.98 2.36 23.25
CA LYS A 39 -8.51 1.05 23.61
C LYS A 39 -9.61 0.62 22.65
N GLN A 40 -9.73 -0.70 22.45
CA GLN A 40 -10.93 -1.27 21.82
C GLN A 40 -12.16 -1.08 22.75
N PRO A 41 -13.40 -1.01 22.25
CA PRO A 41 -14.58 -0.85 23.08
C PRO A 41 -14.72 -1.91 24.20
N SER A 42 -14.28 -3.15 23.91
CA SER A 42 -14.28 -4.24 24.90
C SER A 42 -13.22 -4.09 26.00
N GLY A 43 -12.26 -3.20 25.85
CA GLY A 43 -11.19 -2.91 26.82
C GLY A 43 -11.40 -1.64 27.63
N LEU A 44 -12.56 -0.97 27.49
CA LEU A 44 -12.88 0.24 28.25
C LEU A 44 -13.14 -0.08 29.72
N ALA A 45 -12.56 0.73 30.61
CA ALA A 45 -12.92 0.74 32.01
C ALA A 45 -14.31 1.40 32.23
N ALA A 46 -14.94 1.16 33.36
CA ALA A 46 -16.28 1.69 33.67
C ALA A 46 -16.33 3.22 33.58
N ASP A 47 -15.34 3.93 34.13
CA ASP A 47 -15.26 5.39 34.08
C ASP A 47 -15.06 5.94 32.66
N GLU A 48 -14.27 5.24 31.82
CA GLU A 48 -14.09 5.59 30.41
C GLU A 48 -15.39 5.40 29.61
N ALA A 49 -16.11 4.31 29.88
CA ALA A 49 -17.41 4.05 29.27
C ALA A 49 -18.48 5.10 29.70
N LEU A 50 -18.45 5.54 30.96
CA LEU A 50 -19.30 6.63 31.46
C LEU A 50 -19.02 7.95 30.74
N ILE A 51 -17.77 8.28 30.48
CA ILE A 51 -17.38 9.46 29.70
C ILE A 51 -17.96 9.37 28.28
N LEU A 52 -17.76 8.23 27.59
CA LEU A 52 -18.31 8.04 26.24
C LEU A 52 -19.84 8.11 26.22
N ALA A 53 -20.53 7.46 27.14
CA ALA A 53 -21.97 7.52 27.26
C ALA A 53 -22.48 8.96 27.47
N SER A 54 -21.71 9.76 28.21
CA SER A 54 -22.05 11.17 28.48
C SER A 54 -21.84 12.10 27.29
N LEU A 55 -20.97 11.72 26.34
CA LEU A 55 -20.74 12.45 25.10
C LEU A 55 -21.87 12.30 24.08
N VAL A 56 -22.65 11.21 24.14
CA VAL A 56 -23.71 10.88 23.18
C VAL A 56 -24.67 12.04 22.93
N SER A 57 -25.12 12.71 23.98
CA SER A 57 -26.08 13.80 23.87
C SER A 57 -25.44 15.19 23.78
N SER A 58 -24.17 15.32 24.01
CA SER A 58 -23.45 16.59 23.96
C SER A 58 -21.96 16.37 23.66
N PRO A 59 -21.63 16.10 22.38
CA PRO A 59 -20.29 15.67 21.97
C PRO A 59 -19.16 16.64 22.32
N ASN A 60 -19.45 17.94 22.34
CA ASN A 60 -18.44 18.99 22.49
C ASN A 60 -18.45 19.69 23.87
N LEU A 61 -19.02 19.04 24.90
CA LEU A 61 -18.97 19.59 26.26
C LEU A 61 -17.52 19.80 26.74
N PRO A 62 -17.24 20.91 27.45
CA PRO A 62 -15.97 21.08 28.12
C PRO A 62 -15.68 19.93 29.12
N PRO A 63 -14.42 19.54 29.34
CA PRO A 63 -14.07 18.39 30.17
C PRO A 63 -14.71 18.41 31.57
N ALA A 64 -14.66 19.55 32.28
CA ALA A 64 -15.24 19.68 33.59
C ALA A 64 -16.78 19.53 33.61
N ALA A 65 -17.46 20.01 32.60
CA ALA A 65 -18.91 19.86 32.49
C ALA A 65 -19.30 18.41 32.13
N LEU A 66 -18.52 17.75 31.29
CA LEU A 66 -18.68 16.36 30.93
C LEU A 66 -18.46 15.44 32.14
N ALA A 67 -17.42 15.68 32.94
CA ALA A 67 -17.16 14.91 34.17
C ALA A 67 -18.33 15.00 35.15
N ARG A 68 -18.87 16.22 35.39
CA ARG A 68 -20.07 16.40 36.25
C ARG A 68 -21.26 15.60 35.73
N ARG A 69 -21.47 15.58 34.41
CA ARG A 69 -22.54 14.84 33.77
C ARG A 69 -22.36 13.32 33.90
N ALA A 70 -21.12 12.81 33.66
CA ALA A 70 -20.78 11.40 33.82
C ALA A 70 -21.03 10.93 35.26
N CYS A 71 -20.61 11.71 36.27
CA CYS A 71 -20.89 11.42 37.66
C CYS A 71 -22.39 11.47 38.00
N ALA A 72 -23.15 12.40 37.42
CA ALA A 72 -24.59 12.45 37.60
C ALA A 72 -25.30 11.22 36.99
N LEU A 73 -24.87 10.80 35.80
CA LEU A 73 -25.35 9.61 35.13
C LEU A 73 -25.07 8.35 35.96
N ALA A 74 -23.87 8.20 36.47
CA ALA A 74 -23.47 7.08 37.29
C ALA A 74 -24.30 6.97 38.57
N ARG A 75 -24.53 8.10 39.27
CA ARG A 75 -25.41 8.15 40.47
C ARG A 75 -26.83 7.79 40.15
N ALA A 76 -27.38 8.33 39.05
CA ALA A 76 -28.78 8.06 38.66
C ALA A 76 -29.04 6.57 38.36
N HIS A 77 -28.05 5.84 37.93
CA HIS A 77 -28.12 4.42 37.58
C HIS A 77 -27.41 3.49 38.59
N ALA A 78 -27.02 4.01 39.74
CA ALA A 78 -26.28 3.24 40.78
C ALA A 78 -25.06 2.46 40.25
N LEU A 79 -24.37 3.04 39.26
CA LEU A 79 -23.18 2.44 38.71
C LEU A 79 -21.92 2.72 39.58
N PRO A 80 -20.99 1.77 39.69
CA PRO A 80 -19.72 2.03 40.38
C PRO A 80 -18.94 3.10 39.62
N HIS A 81 -18.45 4.13 40.34
CA HIS A 81 -17.71 5.23 39.74
C HIS A 81 -16.84 5.94 40.79
N ASP A 82 -15.75 6.53 40.31
CA ASP A 82 -14.91 7.47 41.06
C ASP A 82 -14.97 8.84 40.34
N CYS A 83 -15.62 9.81 40.97
CA CYS A 83 -15.80 11.13 40.33
C CYS A 83 -14.52 11.94 40.20
N ASP A 84 -13.53 11.71 41.04
CA ASP A 84 -12.24 12.38 40.92
C ASP A 84 -11.41 11.77 39.79
N HIS A 85 -11.48 10.43 39.66
CA HIS A 85 -10.89 9.72 38.53
C HIS A 85 -11.58 10.09 37.21
N VAL A 86 -12.90 10.12 37.12
CA VAL A 86 -13.66 10.57 35.94
C VAL A 86 -13.28 12.00 35.54
N ARG A 87 -13.09 12.90 36.51
CA ARG A 87 -12.65 14.28 36.22
C ARG A 87 -11.24 14.30 35.63
N SER A 88 -10.31 13.59 36.25
CA SER A 88 -8.93 13.49 35.76
C SER A 88 -8.86 12.92 34.35
N LEU A 89 -9.59 11.84 34.05
CA LEU A 89 -9.68 11.26 32.71
C LEU A 89 -10.26 12.23 31.69
N ALA A 90 -11.34 12.95 32.04
CA ALA A 90 -11.94 13.93 31.14
C ALA A 90 -10.99 15.08 30.82
N GLU A 91 -10.26 15.61 31.82
CA GLU A 91 -9.26 16.65 31.64
C GLU A 91 -8.06 16.18 30.80
N GLN A 92 -7.58 14.96 31.03
CA GLN A 92 -6.46 14.39 30.33
C GLN A 92 -6.74 14.09 28.85
N HIS A 93 -7.90 13.49 28.56
CA HIS A 93 -8.20 12.95 27.23
C HIS A 93 -9.08 13.85 26.36
N LEU A 94 -9.72 14.88 26.94
CA LEU A 94 -10.69 15.72 26.22
C LEU A 94 -10.31 17.20 26.19
N ALA A 95 -9.13 17.57 26.69
CA ALA A 95 -8.63 18.96 26.68
C ALA A 95 -8.43 19.49 25.25
N SER A 96 -8.13 18.60 24.29
CA SER A 96 -8.06 18.91 22.87
C SER A 96 -9.09 18.09 22.09
N THR A 97 -9.52 18.58 20.93
CA THR A 97 -10.30 17.75 20.01
C THR A 97 -9.38 16.70 19.43
N PRO A 98 -9.55 15.41 19.72
CA PRO A 98 -8.68 14.40 19.19
C PRO A 98 -8.85 14.36 17.67
N ALA A 99 -7.73 14.38 16.96
CA ALA A 99 -7.75 14.02 15.55
C ALA A 99 -8.19 12.56 15.42
N PRO A 100 -8.95 12.20 14.39
CA PRO A 100 -9.24 10.81 14.12
C PRO A 100 -7.91 10.06 14.10
N THR A 101 -7.71 9.12 15.02
CA THR A 101 -6.54 8.25 14.95
C THR A 101 -6.66 7.53 13.63
N LYS A 102 -5.73 7.79 12.72
CA LYS A 102 -5.53 6.89 11.58
C LYS A 102 -5.26 5.53 12.21
N GLN A 103 -6.27 4.67 12.26
CA GLN A 103 -5.98 3.26 12.45
C GLN A 103 -4.89 2.94 11.46
N ALA A 104 -3.73 2.50 11.95
CA ALA A 104 -2.66 2.07 11.08
C ALA A 104 -3.22 0.91 10.25
N SER A 105 -3.75 1.24 9.08
CA SER A 105 -4.19 0.22 8.14
C SER A 105 -2.95 -0.46 7.65
N ALA A 106 -2.82 -1.75 7.91
CA ALA A 106 -1.67 -2.54 7.47
C ALA A 106 -1.52 -2.54 5.93
N ALA A 107 -2.59 -2.31 5.16
CA ALA A 107 -2.54 -2.26 3.71
C ALA A 107 -3.51 -1.18 3.16
N PRO A 108 -3.25 0.11 3.39
CA PRO A 108 -4.22 1.18 3.08
C PRO A 108 -4.52 1.30 1.58
N HIS A 109 -3.55 1.06 0.71
CA HIS A 109 -3.73 1.12 -0.74
C HIS A 109 -4.62 -0.02 -1.24
N LEU A 110 -4.36 -1.26 -0.79
CA LEU A 110 -5.20 -2.40 -1.13
C LEU A 110 -6.61 -2.24 -0.56
N ALA A 111 -6.74 -1.74 0.67
CA ALA A 111 -8.04 -1.48 1.28
C ALA A 111 -8.87 -0.49 0.43
N ARG A 112 -8.29 0.63 -0.02
CA ARG A 112 -8.98 1.58 -0.92
C ARG A 112 -9.38 0.95 -2.25
N ARG A 113 -8.59 -0.01 -2.74
CA ARG A 113 -8.86 -0.72 -3.99
C ARG A 113 -10.02 -1.70 -3.86
N LEU A 114 -10.12 -2.41 -2.75
CA LEU A 114 -11.10 -3.46 -2.53
C LEU A 114 -12.40 -2.97 -1.89
N LEU A 115 -12.31 -2.04 -0.94
CA LEU A 115 -13.47 -1.52 -0.20
C LEU A 115 -14.11 -0.37 -0.97
N LYS A 116 -15.16 -0.66 -1.73
CA LYS A 116 -15.85 0.32 -2.57
C LYS A 116 -17.10 0.91 -1.92
N GLN A 117 -17.61 0.30 -0.85
CA GLN A 117 -18.84 0.71 -0.18
C GLN A 117 -18.64 0.73 1.33
N THR A 118 -19.35 1.63 2.01
CA THR A 118 -19.37 1.71 3.48
C THR A 118 -19.92 0.40 4.06
N GLY A 119 -19.29 -0.12 5.09
CA GLY A 119 -19.68 -1.37 5.76
C GLY A 119 -19.26 -2.66 5.04
N MET A 120 -18.61 -2.56 3.88
CA MET A 120 -18.11 -3.73 3.16
C MET A 120 -17.00 -4.44 3.95
N ARG A 121 -17.07 -5.77 4.04
CA ARG A 121 -16.01 -6.65 4.55
C ARG A 121 -15.44 -7.47 3.42
N VAL A 122 -14.12 -7.51 3.33
CA VAL A 122 -13.40 -8.34 2.35
C VAL A 122 -12.34 -9.15 3.09
N THR A 123 -12.38 -10.46 2.93
CA THR A 123 -11.30 -11.35 3.39
C THR A 123 -10.24 -11.41 2.29
N THR A 124 -8.98 -11.27 2.65
CA THR A 124 -7.85 -11.28 1.72
C THR A 124 -6.89 -12.40 2.07
N THR A 125 -5.96 -12.69 1.15
CA THR A 125 -4.86 -13.65 1.33
C THR A 125 -3.63 -13.04 2.01
N LEU A 126 -3.69 -11.77 2.42
CA LEU A 126 -2.57 -11.10 3.08
C LEU A 126 -2.18 -11.80 4.39
N ASP A 127 -0.88 -12.05 4.54
CA ASP A 127 -0.27 -12.44 5.81
C ASP A 127 0.14 -11.17 6.57
N ALA A 128 -0.49 -10.91 7.72
CA ALA A 128 -0.26 -9.69 8.49
C ALA A 128 1.20 -9.55 8.99
N ARG A 129 1.87 -10.66 9.31
CA ARG A 129 3.26 -10.65 9.76
C ARG A 129 4.20 -10.34 8.62
N LEU A 130 3.96 -10.97 7.47
CA LEU A 130 4.72 -10.71 6.25
C LEU A 130 4.53 -9.27 5.77
N GLN A 131 3.30 -8.77 5.76
CA GLN A 131 2.99 -7.37 5.44
C GLN A 131 3.82 -6.40 6.28
N THR A 132 3.78 -6.53 7.61
CA THR A 132 4.55 -5.68 8.53
C THR A 132 6.06 -5.83 8.31
N ARG A 133 6.54 -7.05 8.03
CA ARG A 133 7.96 -7.30 7.76
C ARG A 133 8.42 -6.61 6.49
N VAL A 134 7.64 -6.70 5.40
CA VAL A 134 7.94 -6.04 4.13
C VAL A 134 7.96 -4.53 4.28
N GLU A 135 6.99 -3.94 4.98
CA GLU A 135 6.97 -2.51 5.29
C GLU A 135 8.23 -2.05 6.03
N SER A 136 8.63 -2.81 7.06
CA SER A 136 9.82 -2.50 7.86
C SER A 136 11.10 -2.56 7.01
N ILE A 137 11.25 -3.58 6.15
CA ILE A 137 12.40 -3.73 5.26
C ILE A 137 12.47 -2.56 4.27
N LEU A 138 11.34 -2.22 3.63
CA LEU A 138 11.31 -1.11 2.68
C LEU A 138 11.65 0.23 3.34
N ALA A 139 11.09 0.50 4.52
CA ALA A 139 11.39 1.71 5.27
C ALA A 139 12.88 1.79 5.67
N GLU A 140 13.49 0.66 6.02
CA GLU A 140 14.91 0.59 6.33
C GLU A 140 15.78 0.84 5.08
N GLN A 141 15.46 0.19 3.95
CA GLN A 141 16.18 0.40 2.69
C GLN A 141 16.09 1.85 2.21
N LEU A 142 14.92 2.47 2.32
CA LEU A 142 14.76 3.88 1.96
C LEU A 142 15.63 4.81 2.82
N ARG A 143 15.79 4.51 4.12
CA ARG A 143 16.73 5.27 4.98
C ARG A 143 18.17 5.18 4.49
N HIS A 144 18.63 4.00 4.04
CA HIS A 144 19.97 3.83 3.47
C HIS A 144 20.15 4.51 2.12
N LEU A 145 19.06 4.69 1.37
CA LEU A 145 19.07 5.32 0.05
C LEU A 145 18.74 6.82 0.07
N ARG A 146 18.59 7.42 1.25
CA ARG A 146 18.18 8.82 1.42
C ARG A 146 19.09 9.79 0.66
N GLU A 147 20.39 9.60 0.74
CA GLU A 147 21.39 10.43 0.04
C GLU A 147 21.30 10.29 -1.49
N ARG A 148 20.69 9.22 -1.99
CA ARG A 148 20.42 8.99 -3.42
C ARG A 148 19.06 9.51 -3.86
N ASN A 149 18.39 10.31 -3.02
CA ASN A 149 17.06 10.89 -3.26
C ASN A 149 15.95 9.85 -3.53
N ALA A 150 16.09 8.63 -3.02
CA ALA A 150 15.04 7.63 -3.05
C ALA A 150 14.17 7.77 -1.79
N ARG A 151 12.92 8.17 -1.95
CA ARG A 151 11.98 8.46 -0.85
C ARG A 151 10.74 7.58 -0.86
N ASP A 152 10.46 6.93 -1.97
CA ASP A 152 9.28 6.10 -2.17
C ASP A 152 9.69 4.71 -2.65
N ALA A 153 9.04 3.71 -2.11
CA ALA A 153 9.18 2.32 -2.53
C ALA A 153 7.85 1.59 -2.40
N ALA A 154 7.66 0.59 -3.23
CA ALA A 154 6.51 -0.29 -3.19
C ALA A 154 6.95 -1.75 -3.36
N ALA A 155 6.17 -2.67 -2.83
CA ALA A 155 6.40 -4.10 -3.01
C ALA A 155 5.08 -4.88 -3.01
N VAL A 156 5.06 -5.94 -3.80
CA VAL A 156 4.05 -6.99 -3.74
C VAL A 156 4.75 -8.33 -3.56
N VAL A 157 4.21 -9.17 -2.69
CA VAL A 157 4.71 -10.54 -2.48
C VAL A 157 3.61 -11.51 -2.87
N LEU A 158 3.96 -12.44 -3.73
CA LEU A 158 3.06 -13.46 -4.26
C LEU A 158 3.52 -14.85 -3.80
N ASP A 159 2.56 -15.72 -3.53
CA ASP A 159 2.83 -17.15 -3.41
C ASP A 159 3.04 -17.77 -4.79
N ASN A 160 4.16 -18.41 -5.02
CA ASN A 160 4.51 -18.96 -6.33
C ASN A 160 3.59 -20.11 -6.80
N ALA A 161 3.01 -20.84 -5.87
CA ALA A 161 2.18 -22.00 -6.21
C ALA A 161 0.75 -21.60 -6.57
N SER A 162 0.19 -20.65 -5.82
CA SER A 162 -1.22 -20.26 -5.95
C SER A 162 -1.42 -18.91 -6.66
N GLY A 163 -0.37 -18.09 -6.77
CA GLY A 163 -0.47 -16.70 -7.22
C GLY A 163 -1.13 -15.77 -6.21
N ALA A 164 -1.42 -16.25 -4.99
CA ALA A 164 -2.06 -15.44 -3.96
C ALA A 164 -1.17 -14.27 -3.53
N VAL A 165 -1.76 -13.10 -3.32
CA VAL A 165 -1.06 -11.92 -2.81
C VAL A 165 -0.90 -12.04 -1.30
N LEU A 166 0.34 -12.17 -0.83
CA LEU A 166 0.68 -12.33 0.58
C LEU A 166 1.04 -11.01 1.27
N ALA A 167 1.58 -10.03 0.53
CA ALA A 167 1.81 -8.68 1.02
C ALA A 167 1.61 -7.65 -0.10
N TRP A 168 1.12 -6.45 0.28
CA TRP A 168 0.88 -5.34 -0.63
C TRP A 168 1.26 -4.03 0.04
N VAL A 169 2.42 -3.51 -0.28
CA VAL A 169 2.93 -2.23 0.24
C VAL A 169 2.97 -1.24 -0.92
N GLY A 170 1.95 -0.40 -1.01
CA GLY A 170 1.82 0.57 -2.11
C GLY A 170 2.73 1.79 -1.96
N ALA A 171 3.05 2.19 -0.75
CA ALA A 171 4.05 3.21 -0.43
C ALA A 171 4.68 2.88 0.92
N ALA A 172 5.98 3.06 1.06
CA ALA A 172 6.72 2.76 2.27
C ALA A 172 7.55 3.97 2.72
N GLY A 173 7.72 4.04 4.04
CA GLY A 173 8.56 5.03 4.70
C GLY A 173 7.82 6.29 5.14
N PRO A 174 8.27 6.88 6.25
CA PRO A 174 7.67 8.09 6.83
C PRO A 174 7.96 9.36 6.01
N GLU A 175 8.96 9.29 5.13
CA GLU A 175 9.41 10.41 4.28
C GLU A 175 8.85 10.34 2.85
N SER A 176 7.87 9.47 2.59
CA SER A 176 7.23 9.36 1.28
C SER A 176 6.71 10.72 0.82
N THR A 177 7.06 11.12 -0.39
CA THR A 177 6.58 12.35 -1.03
C THR A 177 5.23 12.16 -1.71
N ALA A 178 4.82 10.89 -1.89
CA ALA A 178 3.59 10.52 -2.56
C ALA A 178 2.84 9.38 -1.81
N PRO A 179 2.53 9.52 -0.51
CA PRO A 179 2.00 8.42 0.31
C PRO A 179 0.60 7.95 -0.12
N ALA A 180 -0.09 8.73 -0.94
CA ALA A 180 -1.41 8.35 -1.48
C ALA A 180 -1.32 7.52 -2.77
N VAL A 181 -0.17 7.50 -3.43
CA VAL A 181 0.05 6.75 -4.68
C VAL A 181 0.29 5.28 -4.35
N ASP A 182 -0.46 4.40 -5.00
CA ASP A 182 -0.21 2.97 -4.93
C ASP A 182 0.89 2.59 -5.95
N GLY A 183 2.12 2.51 -5.47
CA GLY A 183 3.29 2.19 -6.29
C GLY A 183 3.29 0.77 -6.85
N VAL A 184 2.46 -0.15 -6.31
CA VAL A 184 2.34 -1.52 -6.86
C VAL A 184 1.66 -1.50 -8.22
N ILE A 185 0.71 -0.60 -8.45
CA ILE A 185 -0.05 -0.51 -9.69
C ILE A 185 0.26 0.73 -10.53
N ALA A 186 1.05 1.65 -10.01
CA ALA A 186 1.43 2.85 -10.75
C ALA A 186 2.25 2.50 -11.98
N ALA A 187 1.80 2.96 -13.14
CA ALA A 187 2.52 2.77 -14.39
C ALA A 187 3.89 3.48 -14.33
N ARG A 188 4.94 2.75 -14.65
CA ARG A 188 6.33 3.24 -14.64
C ARG A 188 7.11 2.66 -15.81
N GLN A 189 8.20 3.32 -16.16
CA GLN A 189 9.16 2.76 -17.11
C GLN A 189 9.74 1.47 -16.56
N ALA A 190 9.62 0.40 -17.35
CA ALA A 190 10.07 -0.93 -16.94
C ALA A 190 11.60 -1.07 -16.95
N GLY A 191 12.28 -0.32 -17.82
CA GLY A 191 13.73 -0.37 -17.96
C GLY A 191 14.24 -1.78 -18.19
N SER A 192 15.32 -2.13 -17.52
CA SER A 192 16.00 -3.43 -17.65
C SER A 192 15.18 -4.62 -17.16
N THR A 193 14.05 -4.41 -16.48
CA THR A 193 13.15 -5.51 -16.08
C THR A 193 12.49 -6.21 -17.28
N LEU A 194 12.54 -5.60 -18.47
CA LEU A 194 12.07 -6.21 -19.71
C LEU A 194 13.09 -7.20 -20.32
N LYS A 195 14.38 -7.13 -19.99
CA LYS A 195 15.41 -7.97 -20.58
C LYS A 195 15.16 -9.48 -20.44
N PRO A 196 14.68 -10.02 -19.31
CA PRO A 196 14.34 -11.44 -19.21
C PRO A 196 13.32 -11.91 -20.24
N PHE A 197 12.30 -11.07 -20.54
CA PHE A 197 11.29 -11.38 -21.55
C PHE A 197 11.87 -11.38 -22.97
N LEU A 198 12.79 -10.46 -23.26
CA LEU A 198 13.49 -10.40 -24.53
C LEU A 198 14.37 -11.63 -24.76
N TYR A 199 15.23 -11.96 -23.78
CA TYR A 199 16.06 -13.16 -23.88
C TYR A 199 15.22 -14.43 -23.91
N GLY A 200 14.12 -14.48 -23.15
CA GLY A 200 13.15 -15.58 -23.19
C GLY A 200 12.57 -15.79 -24.59
N LEU A 201 12.17 -14.71 -25.25
CA LEU A 201 11.68 -14.75 -26.65
C LEU A 201 12.76 -15.27 -27.62
N ALA A 202 14.00 -14.78 -27.47
CA ALA A 202 15.12 -15.22 -28.33
C ALA A 202 15.47 -16.71 -28.11
N PHE A 203 15.36 -17.22 -26.87
CA PHE A 203 15.56 -18.63 -26.55
C PHE A 203 14.41 -19.49 -27.11
N GLU A 204 13.16 -19.08 -26.95
CA GLU A 204 12.01 -19.78 -27.49
C GLU A 204 12.07 -19.91 -29.00
N LYS A 205 12.47 -18.83 -29.68
CA LYS A 205 12.69 -18.84 -31.15
C LYS A 205 13.98 -19.58 -31.58
N ARG A 206 14.74 -20.11 -30.62
CA ARG A 206 16.02 -20.82 -30.84
C ARG A 206 17.08 -19.97 -31.57
N TYR A 207 16.99 -18.66 -31.43
CA TYR A 207 18.04 -17.76 -31.95
C TYR A 207 19.28 -17.77 -31.07
N LEU A 208 19.06 -17.95 -29.76
CA LEU A 208 20.11 -17.98 -28.76
C LEU A 208 19.89 -19.15 -27.78
N THR A 209 20.96 -19.51 -27.10
CA THR A 209 20.97 -20.30 -25.87
C THR A 209 21.64 -19.49 -24.77
N ALA A 210 21.54 -19.92 -23.53
CA ALA A 210 22.24 -19.25 -22.43
C ALA A 210 23.77 -19.18 -22.61
N ALA A 211 24.35 -20.11 -23.40
CA ALA A 211 25.77 -20.17 -23.71
C ALA A 211 26.15 -19.45 -25.01
N SER A 212 25.18 -18.99 -25.81
CA SER A 212 25.46 -18.25 -27.05
C SER A 212 26.29 -17.01 -26.73
N LEU A 213 27.29 -16.78 -27.58
CA LEU A 213 28.18 -15.62 -27.45
C LEU A 213 27.51 -14.40 -28.09
N LEU A 214 27.54 -13.30 -27.38
CA LEU A 214 27.09 -11.99 -27.80
C LEU A 214 28.26 -11.02 -27.74
N GLU A 215 28.26 -10.10 -28.67
CA GLU A 215 29.28 -9.06 -28.70
C GLU A 215 28.82 -7.82 -27.94
N ASP A 216 29.58 -7.45 -26.92
CA ASP A 216 29.38 -6.20 -26.17
C ASP A 216 30.47 -5.20 -26.62
N SER A 217 30.21 -4.58 -27.77
CA SER A 217 31.08 -3.58 -28.43
C SER A 217 30.19 -2.46 -29.01
N PRO A 218 30.76 -1.30 -29.32
CA PRO A 218 30.00 -0.19 -29.91
C PRO A 218 29.20 -0.65 -31.13
N ILE A 219 27.94 -0.19 -31.19
CA ILE A 219 27.03 -0.41 -32.31
C ILE A 219 26.26 0.88 -32.60
N ASN A 220 26.04 1.15 -33.85
CA ASN A 220 25.24 2.25 -34.34
C ASN A 220 24.01 1.68 -35.06
N LEU A 221 22.81 2.13 -34.71
CA LEU A 221 21.57 1.72 -35.31
C LEU A 221 20.87 2.92 -35.91
N GLU A 222 20.49 2.82 -37.17
CA GLU A 222 19.63 3.83 -37.82
C GLU A 222 18.19 3.61 -37.35
N THR A 223 17.53 4.66 -36.90
CA THR A 223 16.13 4.67 -36.48
C THR A 223 15.38 5.79 -37.20
N ALA A 224 14.07 5.74 -37.20
CA ALA A 224 13.24 6.81 -37.78
C ALA A 224 13.51 8.19 -37.15
N SER A 225 13.98 8.22 -35.89
CA SER A 225 14.32 9.46 -35.17
C SER A 225 15.79 9.85 -35.28
N GLY A 226 16.62 9.09 -36.02
CA GLY A 226 18.04 9.34 -36.20
C GLY A 226 18.93 8.19 -35.72
N LEU A 227 20.20 8.49 -35.53
CA LEU A 227 21.19 7.50 -35.12
C LEU A 227 21.08 7.20 -33.63
N TYR A 228 20.84 5.93 -33.28
CA TYR A 228 20.83 5.43 -31.91
C TYR A 228 22.13 4.70 -31.59
N ILE A 229 22.81 5.15 -30.54
CA ILE A 229 24.10 4.58 -30.08
C ILE A 229 23.92 4.09 -28.63
N PRO A 230 23.55 2.81 -28.43
CA PRO A 230 23.39 2.27 -27.09
C PRO A 230 24.71 2.20 -26.32
N GLN A 231 24.65 2.45 -25.02
CA GLN A 231 25.79 2.34 -24.10
C GLN A 231 25.41 1.51 -22.89
N ASN A 232 26.38 0.80 -22.32
CA ASN A 232 26.24 0.20 -21.00
C ASN A 232 26.21 1.28 -19.91
N TYR A 233 25.69 0.94 -18.73
CA TYR A 233 25.54 1.88 -17.63
C TYR A 233 26.89 2.46 -17.16
N ASP A 234 27.92 1.62 -17.13
CA ASP A 234 29.30 1.97 -16.76
C ASP A 234 30.11 2.60 -17.93
N ARG A 235 29.50 2.71 -19.11
CA ARG A 235 30.13 3.18 -20.36
C ARG A 235 31.33 2.35 -20.83
N ASP A 236 31.46 1.14 -20.33
CA ASP A 236 32.52 0.20 -20.66
C ASP A 236 31.96 -1.00 -21.44
N PHE A 237 32.78 -1.61 -22.29
CA PHE A 237 32.39 -2.75 -23.10
C PHE A 237 33.16 -3.98 -22.65
N LYS A 238 32.50 -5.12 -22.58
CA LYS A 238 33.06 -6.38 -22.06
C LYS A 238 33.56 -7.34 -23.16
N GLY A 239 33.43 -6.93 -24.43
CA GLY A 239 33.81 -7.77 -25.57
C GLY A 239 32.84 -8.93 -25.77
N VAL A 240 33.37 -10.11 -26.08
CA VAL A 240 32.57 -11.31 -26.34
C VAL A 240 32.19 -11.99 -25.03
N ILE A 241 30.90 -12.10 -24.76
CA ILE A 241 30.35 -12.67 -23.53
C ILE A 241 29.17 -13.59 -23.80
N SER A 242 28.84 -14.49 -22.86
CA SER A 242 27.66 -15.35 -23.01
C SER A 242 26.36 -14.57 -22.77
N ALA A 243 25.27 -15.00 -23.40
CA ALA A 243 23.92 -14.46 -23.18
C ALA A 243 23.53 -14.51 -21.68
N ARG A 244 23.93 -15.55 -20.94
CA ARG A 244 23.78 -15.67 -19.50
C ARG A 244 24.43 -14.51 -18.75
N THR A 245 25.69 -14.24 -19.06
CA THR A 245 26.45 -13.15 -18.43
C THR A 245 25.87 -11.79 -18.82
N ALA A 246 25.50 -11.59 -20.08
CA ALA A 246 24.91 -10.37 -20.57
C ALA A 246 23.60 -10.02 -19.83
N LEU A 247 22.72 -11.01 -19.64
CA LEU A 247 21.48 -10.84 -18.88
C LEU A 247 21.75 -10.62 -17.39
N ALA A 248 22.59 -11.43 -16.76
CA ALA A 248 22.90 -11.35 -15.34
C ALA A 248 23.54 -10.01 -14.96
N SER A 249 24.39 -9.46 -15.83
CA SER A 249 25.02 -8.14 -15.66
C SER A 249 24.17 -6.98 -16.19
N SER A 250 22.97 -7.28 -16.72
CA SER A 250 22.05 -6.28 -17.28
C SER A 250 22.68 -5.36 -18.33
N LEU A 251 23.61 -5.86 -19.16
CA LEU A 251 24.26 -5.08 -20.19
C LEU A 251 23.27 -4.60 -21.26
N ASN A 252 23.41 -3.36 -21.70
CA ASN A 252 22.47 -2.75 -22.64
C ASN A 252 22.77 -3.15 -24.09
N VAL A 253 24.06 -3.08 -24.48
CA VAL A 253 24.43 -3.33 -25.88
C VAL A 253 24.09 -4.76 -26.32
N PRO A 254 24.41 -5.82 -25.58
CA PRO A 254 23.97 -7.16 -25.93
C PRO A 254 22.45 -7.34 -25.95
N ALA A 255 21.71 -6.62 -25.08
CA ALA A 255 20.24 -6.64 -25.11
C ALA A 255 19.71 -6.00 -26.38
N VAL A 256 20.23 -4.86 -26.80
CA VAL A 256 19.86 -4.21 -28.08
C VAL A 256 20.17 -5.12 -29.27
N ARG A 257 21.34 -5.75 -29.32
CA ARG A 257 21.66 -6.75 -30.36
C ARG A 257 20.68 -7.92 -30.37
N THR A 258 20.27 -8.38 -29.17
CA THR A 258 19.25 -9.43 -29.03
C THR A 258 17.89 -8.95 -29.53
N LEU A 259 17.53 -7.67 -29.29
CA LEU A 259 16.29 -7.07 -29.79
C LEU A 259 16.27 -6.96 -31.32
N VAL A 260 17.39 -6.56 -31.91
CA VAL A 260 17.55 -6.56 -33.39
C VAL A 260 17.35 -7.97 -33.95
N LEU A 261 17.94 -8.98 -33.32
CA LEU A 261 17.83 -10.39 -33.72
C LEU A 261 16.39 -10.93 -33.57
N ALA A 262 15.73 -10.63 -32.44
CA ALA A 262 14.38 -11.10 -32.16
C ALA A 262 13.30 -10.37 -32.95
N GLY A 263 13.57 -9.11 -33.32
CA GLY A 263 12.64 -8.18 -33.95
C GLY A 263 11.84 -7.36 -32.94
N VAL A 264 11.85 -6.04 -33.12
CA VAL A 264 11.16 -5.09 -32.21
C VAL A 264 9.66 -5.40 -32.14
N GLU A 265 9.00 -5.60 -33.30
CA GLU A 265 7.57 -5.90 -33.34
C GLU A 265 7.24 -7.25 -32.68
N ALA A 266 8.05 -8.26 -32.88
CA ALA A 266 7.85 -9.56 -32.24
C ALA A 266 7.97 -9.47 -30.70
N PHE A 267 8.87 -8.61 -30.22
CA PHE A 267 9.04 -8.37 -28.78
C PHE A 267 7.88 -7.54 -28.22
N ARG A 268 7.45 -6.49 -28.93
CA ARG A 268 6.27 -5.70 -28.58
C ARG A 268 5.01 -6.59 -28.45
N ALA A 269 4.76 -7.43 -29.49
CA ALA A 269 3.64 -8.35 -29.48
C ALA A 269 3.69 -9.32 -28.29
N ARG A 270 4.86 -9.88 -27.97
CA ARG A 270 5.06 -10.72 -26.80
C ARG A 270 4.72 -9.99 -25.49
N LEU A 271 5.17 -8.77 -25.32
CA LEU A 271 4.86 -7.98 -24.13
C LEU A 271 3.36 -7.67 -24.03
N PHE A 272 2.73 -7.35 -25.16
CA PHE A 272 1.29 -7.12 -25.21
C PHE A 272 0.48 -8.36 -24.80
N ASP A 273 0.85 -9.54 -25.30
CA ASP A 273 0.23 -10.82 -24.95
C ASP A 273 0.41 -11.16 -23.45
N LEU A 274 1.50 -10.70 -22.84
CA LEU A 274 1.75 -10.82 -21.41
C LEU A 274 1.00 -9.79 -20.55
N GLY A 275 0.20 -8.91 -21.16
CA GLY A 275 -0.65 -7.95 -20.47
C GLY A 275 -0.09 -6.53 -20.36
N TYR A 276 1.02 -6.21 -21.04
CA TYR A 276 1.52 -4.83 -21.13
C TYR A 276 0.72 -4.03 -22.16
N THR A 277 -0.58 -3.82 -21.88
CA THR A 277 -1.53 -3.22 -22.82
C THR A 277 -1.27 -1.75 -23.14
N GLY A 278 -0.41 -1.07 -22.38
CA GLY A 278 -0.01 0.32 -22.65
C GLY A 278 0.88 0.50 -23.89
N ILE A 279 1.41 -0.60 -24.46
CA ILE A 279 2.21 -0.59 -25.71
C ILE A 279 1.33 -0.97 -26.91
N SER A 280 0.39 -0.10 -27.25
CA SER A 280 -0.64 -0.35 -28.28
C SER A 280 -0.23 0.02 -29.71
N GLN A 281 0.86 0.80 -29.88
CA GLN A 281 1.42 1.17 -31.18
C GLN A 281 2.30 0.04 -31.72
N ASP A 282 2.74 0.14 -32.99
CA ASP A 282 3.69 -0.81 -33.57
C ASP A 282 5.10 -0.71 -32.96
N GLY A 283 5.96 -1.66 -33.28
CA GLY A 283 7.31 -1.69 -32.75
C GLY A 283 8.19 -0.53 -33.21
N GLU A 284 7.94 0.01 -34.41
CA GLU A 284 8.71 1.14 -34.93
C GLU A 284 8.47 2.43 -34.11
N TYR A 285 7.25 2.61 -33.60
CA TYR A 285 6.91 3.74 -32.74
C TYR A 285 7.74 3.75 -31.43
N TYR A 286 7.98 2.59 -30.83
CA TYR A 286 8.73 2.49 -29.57
C TYR A 286 10.24 2.45 -29.77
N GLY A 287 10.70 1.97 -30.91
CA GLY A 287 12.12 1.85 -31.23
C GLY A 287 12.85 0.76 -30.42
N TYR A 288 14.16 0.96 -30.22
CA TYR A 288 15.05 0.00 -29.53
C TYR A 288 15.23 0.32 -28.04
#